data_140510deefe6813be5aabd33bd8927f9
#
_entry.id   140510deefe6813be5aabd33bd8927f9
#
_cell.length_a   1.000
_cell.length_b   1.000
_cell.length_c   1.000
_cell.angle_alpha   90.00
_cell.angle_beta   90.00
_cell.angle_gamma   90.00
#
_symmetry.space_group_name_H-M   'P 1'
#
loop_
_entity.id
_entity.type
_entity.pdbx_description
1 polymer ?
#
loop_
_entity_poly.entity_id
_entity_poly.type
_entity_poly.pdbx_seq_one_letter_code
_entity_poly.pdbx_strand_id
1 'polypeptide(L)'
;MTDRRNSPSPSDCGGRGIGLVAVSCVALALLAAPASAQRFGAESFTLGNGMQVVVVPNHRVPAVTQMVWYKVGAADDPLGKSGIAHFLEHLMFKGTAANPPGAFTASIARNGGRDNAFTTQDYTAFYETIARDRLDLVMRLEADRMTGLVLDDKVVLPERDVVLEERRMRVDNEPPSLLAEQLRATLFLHHPYRNPTLGWVNEIRLLGTEDALASYRKWYAPNNAILVIAGDVDSAEVRPLAESYFGPIPSQSLPARVRVEEPPHYAAARLEMKSARAAQPRWNRSYLAPSYRAGETAQAYPLQVLAEIVGGGAGSRLYKTLVLDRGLALSAGAHYSPSTIDLAVFGLHATPKPGVSVADLEMAIDGELHRLVRDGVDPDELRRAKERMQAASVYARDSLSGPPNIIGAALAIGQRLDEVEAWPDRIGVVTATELDNAARSVLIERNSATGVLLLEPTS
;
A
#
# COMPACT_ATOMS: atom_id res chain seq x y z
N MET A 1 90.33 -24.11 7.17
CA MET A 1 91.02 -24.22 5.90
C MET A 1 90.42 -23.20 5.00
N THR A 2 91.04 -22.03 4.90
CA THR A 2 91.81 -21.51 3.77
C THR A 2 90.88 -21.17 2.59
N ASP A 3 90.86 -20.05 1.94
CA ASP A 3 91.77 -18.90 1.95
C ASP A 3 91.15 -17.81 0.99
N ARG A 4 91.24 -16.57 1.36
CA ARG A 4 91.76 -15.41 0.64
C ARG A 4 91.30 -15.00 -0.74
N ARG A 5 90.81 -13.74 -0.78
CA ARG A 5 91.43 -12.53 -1.43
C ARG A 5 91.00 -12.32 -2.87
N ASN A 6 90.67 -11.12 -3.35
CA ASN A 6 91.31 -9.81 -3.26
C ASN A 6 90.43 -8.78 -3.93
N SER A 7 90.38 -7.57 -3.40
CA SER A 7 90.06 -6.35 -4.10
C SER A 7 91.16 -5.90 -5.07
N PRO A 8 90.93 -5.02 -6.01
CA PRO A 8 91.07 -3.58 -5.76
C PRO A 8 90.13 -2.66 -6.51
N SER A 9 89.90 -1.49 -5.95
CA SER A 9 89.46 -0.23 -6.62
C SER A 9 90.72 0.46 -7.26
N PRO A 10 90.67 1.64 -7.91
CA PRO A 10 89.57 2.61 -8.22
C PRO A 10 89.64 3.20 -9.64
N SER A 11 88.73 4.03 -10.08
CA SER A 11 88.99 5.35 -10.67
C SER A 11 87.78 6.04 -11.21
N ASP A 12 87.66 7.28 -10.81
CA ASP A 12 86.87 8.42 -11.27
C ASP A 12 86.48 8.49 -12.73
N CYS A 13 85.27 9.04 -13.06
CA CYS A 13 85.06 10.33 -13.72
C CYS A 13 83.59 10.57 -14.16
N GLY A 14 83.04 11.72 -13.86
CA GLY A 14 82.27 12.45 -14.81
C GLY A 14 80.76 12.41 -14.68
N GLY A 15 80.23 13.43 -14.05
CA GLY A 15 78.86 13.74 -13.86
C GLY A 15 78.02 13.99 -15.10
N ARG A 16 76.73 13.91 -14.90
CA ARG A 16 75.67 14.79 -15.44
C ARG A 16 74.34 14.46 -14.77
N GLY A 17 73.77 15.47 -14.09
CA GLY A 17 72.48 15.35 -13.45
C GLY A 17 71.36 15.25 -14.46
N ILE A 18 70.47 14.30 -14.23
CA ILE A 18 69.15 14.26 -14.85
C ILE A 18 68.14 14.26 -13.71
N GLY A 19 67.42 15.43 -13.63
CA GLY A 19 66.36 15.60 -12.64
C GLY A 19 65.22 14.62 -12.91
N LEU A 20 64.90 13.83 -11.89
CA LEU A 20 63.68 13.01 -11.87
C LEU A 20 62.49 13.92 -11.54
N VAL A 21 61.65 14.23 -12.57
CA VAL A 21 60.32 14.80 -12.36
C VAL A 21 59.41 13.67 -11.91
N ALA A 22 59.08 13.69 -10.59
CA ALA A 22 58.06 12.80 -10.07
C ALA A 22 56.68 13.28 -10.52
N VAL A 23 56.09 12.66 -11.52
CA VAL A 23 54.71 12.86 -11.90
C VAL A 23 53.83 12.12 -10.89
N SER A 24 53.29 12.85 -9.92
CA SER A 24 52.25 12.34 -9.01
C SER A 24 50.93 12.19 -9.78
N CYS A 25 50.65 10.97 -10.23
CA CYS A 25 49.28 10.60 -10.68
C CYS A 25 48.37 10.52 -9.47
N VAL A 26 47.64 11.58 -9.17
CA VAL A 26 46.49 11.54 -8.27
C VAL A 26 45.37 10.82 -9.02
N ALA A 27 45.22 9.52 -8.75
CA ALA A 27 44.09 8.75 -9.19
C ALA A 27 42.83 9.27 -8.44
N LEU A 28 42.05 10.11 -9.05
CA LEU A 28 40.72 10.46 -8.60
C LEU A 28 39.82 9.23 -8.75
N ALA A 29 39.74 8.42 -7.68
CA ALA A 29 38.74 7.38 -7.57
C ALA A 29 37.36 8.05 -7.46
N LEU A 30 36.70 8.27 -8.59
CA LEU A 30 35.28 8.51 -8.64
C LEU A 30 34.59 7.29 -7.97
N LEU A 31 34.20 7.45 -6.74
CA LEU A 31 33.24 6.56 -6.08
C LEU A 31 31.92 6.70 -6.87
N ALA A 32 31.78 5.91 -7.95
CA ALA A 32 30.50 5.63 -8.55
C ALA A 32 29.67 4.94 -7.45
N ALA A 33 28.76 5.67 -6.81
CA ALA A 33 27.70 5.04 -6.05
C ALA A 33 27.07 3.99 -6.97
N PRO A 34 26.84 2.75 -6.49
CA PRO A 34 26.16 1.77 -7.31
C PRO A 34 24.84 2.37 -7.73
N ALA A 35 24.66 2.58 -9.03
CA ALA A 35 23.35 2.93 -9.57
C ALA A 35 22.41 1.79 -9.14
N SER A 36 21.55 2.08 -8.18
CA SER A 36 20.48 1.15 -7.79
C SER A 36 19.73 0.84 -9.09
N ALA A 37 19.83 -0.39 -9.57
CA ALA A 37 19.16 -0.77 -10.80
C ALA A 37 17.67 -0.52 -10.58
N GLN A 38 17.08 0.40 -11.31
CA GLN A 38 15.65 0.69 -11.24
C GLN A 38 14.88 -0.60 -11.50
N ARG A 39 14.19 -1.11 -10.49
CA ARG A 39 13.56 -2.44 -10.54
C ARG A 39 12.28 -2.44 -11.36
N PHE A 40 11.55 -1.32 -11.35
CA PHE A 40 10.40 -1.09 -12.23
C PHE A 40 10.79 -0.39 -13.54
N GLY A 41 11.97 0.21 -13.61
CA GLY A 41 12.36 1.06 -14.73
C GLY A 41 11.45 2.29 -14.87
N ALA A 42 10.85 2.73 -13.77
CA ALA A 42 9.86 3.79 -13.76
C ALA A 42 10.52 5.15 -13.99
N GLU A 43 9.96 5.93 -14.89
CA GLU A 43 10.33 7.33 -15.14
C GLU A 43 9.23 8.25 -14.59
N SER A 44 9.63 9.38 -13.98
CA SER A 44 8.68 10.34 -13.43
C SER A 44 8.98 11.75 -13.90
N PHE A 45 7.91 12.50 -14.20
CA PHE A 45 7.96 13.93 -14.49
C PHE A 45 6.71 14.63 -13.93
N THR A 46 6.75 15.96 -13.85
CA THR A 46 5.63 16.76 -13.36
C THR A 46 5.18 17.73 -14.44
N LEU A 47 3.88 17.81 -14.68
CA LEU A 47 3.28 18.78 -15.60
C LEU A 47 3.29 20.18 -15.00
N GLY A 48 3.15 21.21 -15.84
CA GLY A 48 3.14 22.61 -15.42
C GLY A 48 2.06 22.96 -14.38
N ASN A 49 0.97 22.18 -14.32
CA ASN A 49 -0.12 22.33 -13.36
C ASN A 49 0.08 21.53 -12.06
N GLY A 50 1.24 20.89 -11.89
CA GLY A 50 1.60 20.13 -10.69
C GLY A 50 1.18 18.65 -10.67
N MET A 51 0.56 18.13 -11.73
CA MET A 51 0.25 16.69 -11.84
C MET A 51 1.55 15.88 -11.99
N GLN A 52 1.76 14.92 -11.13
CA GLN A 52 2.85 13.96 -11.26
C GLN A 52 2.47 12.86 -12.24
N VAL A 53 3.36 12.56 -13.19
CA VAL A 53 3.20 11.47 -14.15
C VAL A 53 4.32 10.47 -13.94
N VAL A 54 3.97 9.17 -13.89
CA VAL A 54 4.93 8.07 -13.80
C VAL A 54 4.66 7.09 -14.92
N VAL A 55 5.70 6.72 -15.65
CA VAL A 55 5.65 5.76 -16.75
C VAL A 55 6.49 4.54 -16.38
N VAL A 56 5.91 3.36 -16.53
CA VAL A 56 6.57 2.07 -16.27
C VAL A 56 6.57 1.24 -17.56
N PRO A 57 7.63 1.30 -18.37
CA PRO A 57 7.70 0.56 -19.64
C PRO A 57 7.66 -0.97 -19.40
N ASN A 58 6.79 -1.67 -20.13
CA ASN A 58 6.72 -3.13 -20.15
C ASN A 58 6.20 -3.62 -21.51
N HIS A 59 7.10 -3.92 -22.44
CA HIS A 59 6.79 -4.25 -23.83
C HIS A 59 6.45 -5.74 -24.09
N ARG A 60 6.06 -6.48 -23.06
CA ARG A 60 5.76 -7.93 -23.19
C ARG A 60 4.46 -8.24 -23.90
N VAL A 61 3.48 -7.34 -23.76
CA VAL A 61 2.17 -7.44 -24.39
C VAL A 61 1.73 -6.06 -24.88
N PRO A 62 1.02 -5.94 -26.03
CA PRO A 62 0.61 -4.65 -26.58
C PRO A 62 -0.59 -4.06 -25.85
N ALA A 63 -0.46 -3.87 -24.53
CA ALA A 63 -1.50 -3.36 -23.64
C ALA A 63 -0.91 -2.39 -22.62
N VAL A 64 -1.75 -1.49 -22.14
CA VAL A 64 -1.41 -0.50 -21.12
C VAL A 64 -2.43 -0.52 -20.00
N THR A 65 -1.97 -0.24 -18.77
CA THR A 65 -2.83 0.12 -17.65
C THR A 65 -2.52 1.56 -17.27
N GLN A 66 -3.53 2.42 -17.36
CA GLN A 66 -3.53 3.79 -16.86
C GLN A 66 -4.22 3.81 -15.51
N MET A 67 -3.65 4.55 -14.54
CA MET A 67 -4.27 4.79 -13.24
C MET A 67 -4.15 6.26 -12.86
N VAL A 68 -5.26 6.88 -12.50
CA VAL A 68 -5.29 8.22 -11.90
C VAL A 68 -5.57 8.09 -10.41
N TRP A 69 -4.65 8.54 -9.59
CA TRP A 69 -4.70 8.49 -8.13
C TRP A 69 -4.95 9.87 -7.57
N TYR A 70 -6.08 10.04 -6.88
CA TYR A 70 -6.37 11.26 -6.15
C TYR A 70 -5.97 11.10 -4.68
N LYS A 71 -5.22 12.07 -4.16
CA LYS A 71 -4.73 12.09 -2.77
C LYS A 71 -5.86 12.52 -1.83
N VAL A 72 -6.95 11.74 -1.81
CA VAL A 72 -8.13 11.91 -0.97
C VAL A 72 -8.79 10.55 -0.78
N GLY A 73 -9.16 10.22 0.45
CA GLY A 73 -9.86 8.97 0.79
C GLY A 73 -10.83 9.18 1.95
N ALA A 74 -11.37 8.08 2.47
CA ALA A 74 -12.40 8.11 3.51
C ALA A 74 -11.97 8.83 4.80
N ALA A 75 -10.67 8.89 5.10
CA ALA A 75 -10.18 9.63 6.25
C ALA A 75 -10.21 11.16 6.07
N ASP A 76 -10.48 11.64 4.86
CA ASP A 76 -10.67 13.06 4.54
C ASP A 76 -12.15 13.47 4.53
N ASP A 77 -13.06 12.53 4.78
CA ASP A 77 -14.49 12.77 4.84
C ASP A 77 -14.82 13.77 5.96
N PRO A 78 -15.66 14.77 5.70
CA PRO A 78 -16.10 15.68 6.74
C PRO A 78 -16.89 14.94 7.83
N LEU A 79 -16.83 15.43 9.06
CA LEU A 79 -17.61 14.90 10.18
C LEU A 79 -19.10 14.86 9.82
N GLY A 80 -19.75 13.71 10.03
CA GLY A 80 -21.16 13.48 9.69
C GLY A 80 -21.41 13.20 8.21
N LYS A 81 -20.35 13.00 7.40
CA LYS A 81 -20.43 12.74 5.96
C LYS A 81 -19.55 11.54 5.56
N SER A 82 -19.35 10.57 6.47
CA SER A 82 -18.56 9.39 6.15
C SER A 82 -19.10 8.63 4.95
N GLY A 83 -18.20 8.15 4.11
CA GLY A 83 -18.51 7.50 2.84
C GLY A 83 -18.63 8.46 1.65
N ILE A 84 -18.42 9.78 1.83
CA ILE A 84 -18.54 10.72 0.69
C ILE A 84 -17.43 10.48 -0.34
N ALA A 85 -16.21 10.11 0.06
CA ALA A 85 -15.13 9.78 -0.87
C ALA A 85 -15.50 8.55 -1.74
N HIS A 86 -16.03 7.48 -1.13
CA HIS A 86 -16.50 6.30 -1.85
C HIS A 86 -17.74 6.58 -2.70
N PHE A 87 -18.68 7.35 -2.17
CA PHE A 87 -19.87 7.76 -2.93
C PHE A 87 -19.49 8.57 -4.18
N LEU A 88 -18.51 9.48 -4.04
CA LEU A 88 -18.01 10.24 -5.19
C LEU A 88 -17.30 9.33 -6.20
N GLU A 89 -16.58 8.28 -5.76
CA GLU A 89 -16.03 7.27 -6.67
C GLU A 89 -17.12 6.71 -7.60
N HIS A 90 -18.26 6.28 -7.07
CA HIS A 90 -19.41 5.82 -7.85
C HIS A 90 -19.93 6.90 -8.82
N LEU A 91 -20.06 8.11 -8.31
CA LEU A 91 -20.61 9.23 -9.09
C LEU A 91 -19.69 9.66 -10.23
N MET A 92 -18.38 9.41 -10.15
CA MET A 92 -17.43 9.67 -11.23
C MET A 92 -17.71 8.85 -12.50
N PHE A 93 -18.50 7.78 -12.42
CA PHE A 93 -18.97 7.00 -13.58
C PHE A 93 -20.30 7.50 -14.16
N LYS A 94 -20.92 8.54 -13.57
CA LYS A 94 -22.23 9.04 -13.98
C LYS A 94 -22.21 10.05 -15.10
N GLY A 95 -21.01 10.38 -15.60
CA GLY A 95 -20.83 11.09 -16.85
C GLY A 95 -20.50 12.56 -16.72
N THR A 96 -20.16 13.11 -17.86
CA THR A 96 -19.84 14.52 -18.12
C THR A 96 -20.76 15.07 -19.19
N ALA A 97 -20.66 16.37 -19.49
CA ALA A 97 -21.37 16.96 -20.61
C ALA A 97 -20.95 16.34 -21.97
N ALA A 98 -19.71 15.91 -22.11
CA ALA A 98 -19.18 15.28 -23.34
C ALA A 98 -19.46 13.77 -23.40
N ASN A 99 -19.49 13.11 -22.24
CA ASN A 99 -19.68 11.66 -22.12
C ASN A 99 -20.84 11.37 -21.14
N PRO A 100 -22.09 11.21 -21.62
CA PRO A 100 -23.26 10.97 -20.77
C PRO A 100 -23.14 9.66 -19.97
N PRO A 101 -24.00 9.42 -18.96
CA PRO A 101 -23.94 8.24 -18.11
C PRO A 101 -23.79 6.93 -18.88
N GLY A 102 -22.81 6.11 -18.48
CA GLY A 102 -22.47 4.82 -19.13
C GLY A 102 -21.64 4.94 -20.41
N ALA A 103 -21.47 6.12 -21.01
CA ALA A 103 -20.71 6.30 -22.24
C ALA A 103 -19.19 6.01 -22.03
N PHE A 104 -18.65 6.37 -20.89
CA PHE A 104 -17.26 6.12 -20.50
C PHE A 104 -16.94 4.61 -20.54
N THR A 105 -17.58 3.82 -19.68
CA THR A 105 -17.40 2.36 -19.59
C THR A 105 -17.73 1.66 -20.91
N ALA A 106 -18.83 2.08 -21.59
CA ALA A 106 -19.18 1.53 -22.88
C ALA A 106 -18.13 1.81 -23.96
N SER A 107 -17.47 2.98 -23.92
CA SER A 107 -16.40 3.31 -24.84
C SER A 107 -15.17 2.43 -24.61
N ILE A 108 -14.77 2.22 -23.36
CA ILE A 108 -13.66 1.35 -22.99
C ILE A 108 -13.95 -0.10 -23.41
N ALA A 109 -15.14 -0.61 -23.06
CA ALA A 109 -15.54 -1.97 -23.40
C ALA A 109 -15.58 -2.24 -24.91
N ARG A 110 -16.10 -1.30 -25.72
CA ARG A 110 -16.07 -1.39 -27.20
C ARG A 110 -14.68 -1.47 -27.80
N ASN A 111 -13.68 -0.94 -27.08
CA ASN A 111 -12.26 -1.01 -27.46
C ASN A 111 -11.52 -2.18 -26.78
N GLY A 112 -12.25 -3.15 -26.21
CA GLY A 112 -11.67 -4.34 -25.59
C GLY A 112 -11.00 -4.10 -24.23
N GLY A 113 -11.18 -2.92 -23.64
CA GLY A 113 -10.63 -2.54 -22.34
C GLY A 113 -11.56 -2.87 -21.18
N ARG A 114 -11.05 -2.60 -19.99
CA ARG A 114 -11.77 -2.68 -18.71
C ARG A 114 -11.45 -1.46 -17.88
N ASP A 115 -12.44 -0.96 -17.16
CA ASP A 115 -12.33 0.14 -16.22
C ASP A 115 -12.83 -0.27 -14.84
N ASN A 116 -12.27 0.32 -13.80
CA ASN A 116 -12.76 0.20 -12.43
C ASN A 116 -12.16 1.31 -11.56
N ALA A 117 -12.56 1.33 -10.28
CA ALA A 117 -12.04 2.25 -9.28
C ALA A 117 -12.01 1.60 -7.90
N PHE A 118 -11.37 2.26 -6.95
CA PHE A 118 -11.44 1.90 -5.54
C PHE A 118 -11.08 3.09 -4.66
N THR A 119 -11.69 3.13 -3.49
CA THR A 119 -11.41 4.09 -2.42
C THR A 119 -10.81 3.38 -1.22
N THR A 120 -9.79 4.00 -0.62
CA THR A 120 -9.18 3.58 0.64
C THR A 120 -9.35 4.66 1.70
N GLN A 121 -8.67 4.51 2.83
CA GLN A 121 -8.65 5.58 3.84
C GLN A 121 -7.91 6.84 3.35
N ASP A 122 -6.90 6.70 2.47
CA ASP A 122 -5.97 7.77 2.13
C ASP A 122 -6.05 8.27 0.70
N TYR A 123 -6.58 7.46 -0.21
CA TYR A 123 -6.64 7.78 -1.63
C TYR A 123 -7.82 7.10 -2.33
N THR A 124 -8.21 7.67 -3.47
CA THR A 124 -9.14 7.09 -4.45
C THR A 124 -8.41 6.95 -5.78
N ALA A 125 -8.56 5.81 -6.44
CA ALA A 125 -7.91 5.55 -7.72
C ALA A 125 -8.91 5.04 -8.75
N PHE A 126 -8.73 5.49 -9.99
CA PHE A 126 -9.46 5.05 -11.16
C PHE A 126 -8.48 4.44 -12.15
N TYR A 127 -8.86 3.37 -12.82
CA TYR A 127 -7.95 2.71 -13.74
C TYR A 127 -8.63 2.06 -14.93
N GLU A 128 -7.91 2.05 -16.04
CA GLU A 128 -8.27 1.39 -17.27
C GLU A 128 -7.13 0.48 -17.73
N THR A 129 -7.47 -0.71 -18.19
CA THR A 129 -6.54 -1.58 -18.93
C THR A 129 -7.07 -1.79 -20.34
N ILE A 130 -6.25 -1.45 -21.33
CA ILE A 130 -6.68 -1.41 -22.73
C ILE A 130 -5.50 -1.69 -23.66
N ALA A 131 -5.76 -1.93 -24.97
CA ALA A 131 -4.72 -2.04 -25.97
C ALA A 131 -3.91 -0.72 -26.09
N ARG A 132 -2.59 -0.81 -26.33
CA ARG A 132 -1.68 0.35 -26.33
C ARG A 132 -2.12 1.47 -27.29
N ASP A 133 -2.67 1.10 -28.46
CA ASP A 133 -3.14 2.03 -29.47
C ASP A 133 -4.41 2.80 -29.08
N ARG A 134 -4.95 2.54 -27.88
CA ARG A 134 -6.10 3.19 -27.26
C ARG A 134 -5.75 4.04 -26.04
N LEU A 135 -4.46 4.24 -25.74
CA LEU A 135 -4.03 5.08 -24.64
C LEU A 135 -4.57 6.52 -24.76
N ASP A 136 -4.53 7.08 -25.97
CA ASP A 136 -5.09 8.40 -26.28
C ASP A 136 -6.57 8.52 -25.85
N LEU A 137 -7.36 7.50 -26.16
CA LEU A 137 -8.77 7.44 -25.77
C LEU A 137 -8.96 7.53 -24.26
N VAL A 138 -8.26 6.69 -23.47
CA VAL A 138 -8.45 6.66 -22.02
C VAL A 138 -7.90 7.90 -21.34
N MET A 139 -6.79 8.47 -21.81
CA MET A 139 -6.28 9.74 -21.30
C MET A 139 -7.26 10.89 -21.51
N ARG A 140 -7.87 10.97 -22.68
CA ARG A 140 -8.90 11.97 -22.99
C ARG A 140 -10.13 11.80 -22.12
N LEU A 141 -10.60 10.57 -21.92
CA LEU A 141 -11.77 10.27 -21.08
C LEU A 141 -11.52 10.62 -19.62
N GLU A 142 -10.33 10.33 -19.09
CA GLU A 142 -9.96 10.66 -17.71
C GLU A 142 -9.79 12.16 -17.49
N ALA A 143 -9.18 12.87 -18.44
CA ALA A 143 -9.04 14.33 -18.38
C ALA A 143 -10.42 15.03 -18.38
N ASP A 144 -11.36 14.55 -19.21
CA ASP A 144 -12.76 15.02 -19.21
C ASP A 144 -13.44 14.75 -17.86
N ARG A 145 -13.32 13.55 -17.32
CA ARG A 145 -13.89 13.16 -16.03
C ARG A 145 -13.32 13.97 -14.85
N MET A 146 -12.04 14.33 -14.91
CA MET A 146 -11.38 15.11 -13.87
C MET A 146 -12.04 16.52 -13.68
N THR A 147 -12.63 17.08 -14.71
CA THR A 147 -13.15 18.47 -14.69
C THR A 147 -14.59 18.60 -15.10
N GLY A 148 -15.13 17.64 -15.81
CA GLY A 148 -16.41 17.75 -16.52
C GLY A 148 -17.60 17.06 -15.84
N LEU A 149 -17.45 16.53 -14.62
CA LEU A 149 -18.50 15.78 -13.94
C LEU A 149 -19.78 16.60 -13.79
N VAL A 150 -20.91 16.06 -14.25
CA VAL A 150 -22.24 16.67 -14.16
C VAL A 150 -23.12 15.80 -13.29
N LEU A 151 -23.57 16.36 -12.16
CA LEU A 151 -24.41 15.66 -11.19
C LEU A 151 -25.68 16.45 -10.92
N ASP A 152 -26.80 15.75 -10.88
CA ASP A 152 -28.10 16.24 -10.38
C ASP A 152 -28.75 15.17 -9.47
N ASP A 153 -29.83 15.54 -8.81
CA ASP A 153 -30.52 14.63 -7.89
C ASP A 153 -31.08 13.37 -8.57
N LYS A 154 -31.35 13.44 -9.89
CA LYS A 154 -31.89 12.30 -10.65
C LYS A 154 -30.82 11.18 -10.82
N VAL A 155 -29.55 11.57 -10.81
CA VAL A 155 -28.42 10.65 -10.92
C VAL A 155 -27.88 10.28 -9.55
N VAL A 156 -27.77 11.27 -8.65
CA VAL A 156 -27.10 11.11 -7.34
C VAL A 156 -27.94 10.27 -6.37
N LEU A 157 -29.26 10.55 -6.26
CA LEU A 157 -30.09 9.87 -5.26
C LEU A 157 -30.25 8.36 -5.54
N PRO A 158 -30.48 7.90 -6.78
CA PRO A 158 -30.47 6.47 -7.07
C PRO A 158 -29.10 5.81 -6.80
N GLU A 159 -27.99 6.51 -7.09
CA GLU A 159 -26.66 5.94 -6.83
C GLU A 159 -26.35 5.83 -5.33
N ARG A 160 -26.87 6.74 -4.52
CA ARG A 160 -26.82 6.60 -3.05
C ARG A 160 -27.48 5.30 -2.58
N ASP A 161 -28.61 4.94 -3.19
CA ASP A 161 -29.30 3.68 -2.87
C ASP A 161 -28.48 2.46 -3.33
N VAL A 162 -27.74 2.56 -4.45
CA VAL A 162 -26.77 1.53 -4.88
C VAL A 162 -25.66 1.35 -3.83
N VAL A 163 -25.09 2.44 -3.33
CA VAL A 163 -24.04 2.38 -2.28
C VAL A 163 -24.60 1.79 -0.97
N LEU A 164 -25.84 2.12 -0.59
CA LEU A 164 -26.51 1.49 0.56
C LEU A 164 -26.72 0.00 0.35
N GLU A 165 -27.07 -0.45 -0.85
CA GLU A 165 -27.22 -1.86 -1.17
C GLU A 165 -25.87 -2.58 -1.17
N GLU A 166 -24.81 -1.97 -1.72
CA GLU A 166 -23.45 -2.49 -1.65
C GLU A 166 -23.01 -2.69 -0.20
N ARG A 167 -23.24 -1.67 0.66
CA ARG A 167 -22.95 -1.79 2.08
C ARG A 167 -23.72 -2.96 2.71
N ARG A 168 -25.00 -3.11 2.38
CA ARG A 168 -25.80 -4.22 2.87
C ARG A 168 -25.19 -5.57 2.47
N MET A 169 -24.76 -5.72 1.22
CA MET A 169 -24.18 -6.96 0.73
C MET A 169 -22.79 -7.24 1.31
N ARG A 170 -21.93 -6.21 1.45
CA ARG A 170 -20.54 -6.40 1.86
C ARG A 170 -20.33 -6.38 3.38
N VAL A 171 -21.21 -5.69 4.11
CA VAL A 171 -21.02 -5.46 5.56
C VAL A 171 -22.23 -5.94 6.35
N ASP A 172 -23.44 -5.39 6.13
CA ASP A 172 -24.56 -5.58 7.05
C ASP A 172 -25.07 -7.03 7.05
N ASN A 173 -24.95 -7.76 5.94
CA ASN A 173 -25.30 -9.17 5.84
C ASN A 173 -24.16 -10.12 6.16
N GLU A 174 -22.95 -9.61 6.36
CA GLU A 174 -21.73 -10.40 6.58
C GLU A 174 -21.23 -10.24 8.02
N PRO A 175 -21.56 -11.17 8.96
CA PRO A 175 -21.15 -11.05 10.35
C PRO A 175 -19.65 -10.81 10.57
N PRO A 176 -18.72 -11.46 9.84
CA PRO A 176 -17.30 -11.13 9.96
C PRO A 176 -16.95 -9.69 9.62
N SER A 177 -17.61 -9.11 8.61
CA SER A 177 -17.39 -7.73 8.19
C SER A 177 -17.95 -6.72 9.20
N LEU A 178 -19.12 -6.99 9.77
CA LEU A 178 -19.69 -6.19 10.86
C LEU A 178 -18.76 -6.15 12.07
N LEU A 179 -18.24 -7.31 12.49
CA LEU A 179 -17.29 -7.37 13.59
C LEU A 179 -15.99 -6.64 13.27
N ALA A 180 -15.46 -6.79 12.06
CA ALA A 180 -14.24 -6.12 11.65
C ALA A 180 -14.40 -4.59 11.61
N GLU A 181 -15.55 -4.08 11.18
CA GLU A 181 -15.88 -2.64 11.19
C GLU A 181 -15.88 -2.10 12.63
N GLN A 182 -16.58 -2.77 13.55
CA GLN A 182 -16.64 -2.36 14.95
C GLN A 182 -15.28 -2.50 15.65
N LEU A 183 -14.52 -3.54 15.32
CA LEU A 183 -13.19 -3.76 15.87
C LEU A 183 -12.25 -2.61 15.44
N ARG A 184 -12.32 -2.19 14.18
CA ARG A 184 -11.55 -1.05 13.67
C ARG A 184 -11.97 0.25 14.36
N ALA A 185 -13.26 0.49 14.51
CA ALA A 185 -13.79 1.67 15.20
C ALA A 185 -13.42 1.72 16.70
N THR A 186 -13.15 0.56 17.30
CA THR A 186 -12.70 0.42 18.69
C THR A 186 -11.16 0.55 18.79
N LEU A 187 -10.42 0.06 17.80
CA LEU A 187 -8.96 0.15 17.75
C LEU A 187 -8.50 1.61 17.58
N PHE A 188 -9.18 2.40 16.76
CA PHE A 188 -8.91 3.83 16.60
C PHE A 188 -9.88 4.64 17.47
N LEU A 189 -9.39 5.21 18.58
CA LEU A 189 -10.21 5.97 19.52
C LEU A 189 -10.66 7.31 18.95
N HIS A 190 -9.79 7.97 18.21
CA HIS A 190 -10.04 9.33 17.72
C HIS A 190 -9.72 9.53 16.23
N HIS A 191 -8.72 8.81 15.72
CA HIS A 191 -8.27 8.97 14.33
C HIS A 191 -9.38 8.62 13.32
N PRO A 192 -9.50 9.35 12.18
CA PRO A 192 -10.51 9.09 11.14
C PRO A 192 -10.50 7.67 10.56
N TYR A 193 -9.41 6.92 10.68
CA TYR A 193 -9.35 5.52 10.25
C TYR A 193 -10.34 4.61 10.99
N ARG A 194 -10.98 5.09 12.05
CA ARG A 194 -12.10 4.42 12.70
C ARG A 194 -13.34 4.30 11.82
N ASN A 195 -13.52 5.23 10.89
CA ASN A 195 -14.68 5.26 10.01
C ASN A 195 -14.56 4.22 8.90
N PRO A 196 -15.63 3.50 8.55
CA PRO A 196 -15.61 2.60 7.41
C PRO A 196 -15.45 3.37 6.09
N THR A 197 -14.72 2.80 5.14
CA THR A 197 -14.52 3.40 3.82
C THR A 197 -15.85 3.59 3.07
N LEU A 198 -16.78 2.64 3.21
CA LEU A 198 -18.13 2.79 2.65
C LEU A 198 -18.97 3.86 3.36
N GLY A 199 -18.59 4.27 4.56
CA GLY A 199 -19.34 5.17 5.41
C GLY A 199 -20.34 4.46 6.35
N TRP A 200 -20.80 5.18 7.39
CA TRP A 200 -21.85 4.73 8.28
C TRP A 200 -23.22 4.86 7.60
N VAL A 201 -24.09 3.87 7.74
CA VAL A 201 -25.44 3.83 7.11
C VAL A 201 -26.25 5.12 7.36
N ASN A 202 -26.25 5.62 8.60
CA ASN A 202 -26.97 6.83 8.97
C ASN A 202 -26.42 8.09 8.29
N GLU A 203 -25.13 8.13 7.96
CA GLU A 203 -24.50 9.26 7.28
C GLU A 203 -24.65 9.15 5.76
N ILE A 204 -24.46 7.95 5.18
CA ILE A 204 -24.68 7.72 3.73
C ILE A 204 -26.09 8.16 3.32
N ARG A 205 -27.11 7.86 4.13
CA ARG A 205 -28.51 8.26 3.84
C ARG A 205 -28.73 9.76 3.71
N LEU A 206 -27.82 10.56 4.29
CA LEU A 206 -27.89 12.02 4.29
C LEU A 206 -27.06 12.66 3.18
N LEU A 207 -26.22 11.89 2.48
CA LEU A 207 -25.39 12.39 1.38
C LEU A 207 -26.27 12.80 0.20
N GLY A 208 -25.96 13.94 -0.39
CA GLY A 208 -26.67 14.50 -1.53
C GLY A 208 -25.77 15.12 -2.58
N THR A 209 -26.39 15.70 -3.59
CA THR A 209 -25.69 16.27 -4.76
C THR A 209 -24.70 17.36 -4.36
N GLU A 210 -25.06 18.25 -3.44
CA GLU A 210 -24.18 19.33 -2.98
C GLU A 210 -22.95 18.79 -2.22
N ASP A 211 -23.10 17.73 -1.43
CA ASP A 211 -21.98 17.09 -0.72
C ASP A 211 -20.98 16.51 -1.71
N ALA A 212 -21.48 15.80 -2.73
CA ALA A 212 -20.66 15.20 -3.78
C ALA A 212 -19.91 16.27 -4.59
N LEU A 213 -20.61 17.30 -5.05
CA LEU A 213 -20.02 18.40 -5.80
C LEU A 213 -19.01 19.21 -4.96
N ALA A 214 -19.27 19.41 -3.68
CA ALA A 214 -18.32 20.07 -2.78
C ALA A 214 -17.03 19.25 -2.62
N SER A 215 -17.15 17.93 -2.44
CA SER A 215 -16.00 17.03 -2.36
C SER A 215 -15.21 16.98 -3.70
N TYR A 216 -15.91 16.87 -4.81
CA TYR A 216 -15.31 16.88 -6.16
C TYR A 216 -14.52 18.17 -6.41
N ARG A 217 -15.14 19.35 -6.22
CA ARG A 217 -14.48 20.65 -6.42
C ARG A 217 -13.29 20.87 -5.48
N LYS A 218 -13.32 20.25 -4.30
CA LYS A 218 -12.28 20.39 -3.28
C LYS A 218 -11.03 19.58 -3.59
N TRP A 219 -11.18 18.35 -4.11
CA TRP A 219 -10.11 17.37 -4.14
C TRP A 219 -9.68 16.91 -5.53
N TYR A 220 -10.57 16.99 -6.56
CA TYR A 220 -10.29 16.47 -7.89
C TYR A 220 -9.65 17.55 -8.75
N ALA A 221 -8.31 17.59 -8.66
CA ALA A 221 -7.48 18.56 -9.36
C ALA A 221 -6.15 17.90 -9.76
N PRO A 222 -5.50 18.38 -10.86
CA PRO A 222 -4.25 17.78 -11.34
C PRO A 222 -3.13 17.81 -10.31
N ASN A 223 -2.98 18.88 -9.52
CA ASN A 223 -1.98 18.98 -8.46
C ASN A 223 -2.29 18.15 -7.21
N ASN A 224 -3.46 17.52 -7.13
CA ASN A 224 -3.83 16.50 -6.13
C ASN A 224 -3.87 15.08 -6.73
N ALA A 225 -3.45 14.94 -8.00
CA ALA A 225 -3.50 13.68 -8.72
C ALA A 225 -2.12 13.18 -9.13
N ILE A 226 -2.00 11.86 -9.29
CA ILE A 226 -0.85 11.17 -9.84
C ILE A 226 -1.36 10.30 -10.99
N LEU A 227 -0.78 10.46 -12.17
CA LEU A 227 -1.04 9.61 -13.32
C LEU A 227 0.07 8.56 -13.40
N VAL A 228 -0.29 7.29 -13.31
CA VAL A 228 0.66 6.17 -13.48
C VAL A 228 0.23 5.36 -14.69
N ILE A 229 1.14 5.18 -15.63
CA ILE A 229 0.91 4.40 -16.86
C ILE A 229 1.96 3.31 -16.93
N ALA A 230 1.50 2.06 -17.01
CA ALA A 230 2.38 0.89 -17.15
C ALA A 230 1.97 0.06 -18.37
N GLY A 231 2.93 -0.48 -19.07
CA GLY A 231 2.69 -1.36 -20.22
C GLY A 231 3.55 -1.02 -21.43
N ASP A 232 3.06 -1.31 -22.60
CA ASP A 232 3.79 -1.15 -23.88
C ASP A 232 3.85 0.30 -24.32
N VAL A 233 4.53 1.13 -23.55
CA VAL A 233 4.72 2.58 -23.76
C VAL A 233 6.05 3.04 -23.21
N ASP A 234 6.55 4.14 -23.75
CA ASP A 234 7.71 4.88 -23.28
C ASP A 234 7.33 6.28 -22.80
N SER A 235 8.15 6.87 -21.95
CA SER A 235 7.95 8.22 -21.41
C SER A 235 7.91 9.29 -22.52
N ALA A 236 8.64 9.09 -23.61
CA ALA A 236 8.63 9.98 -24.77
C ALA A 236 7.29 9.98 -25.52
N GLU A 237 6.55 8.87 -25.51
CA GLU A 237 5.21 8.74 -26.10
C GLU A 237 4.14 9.31 -25.14
N VAL A 238 4.26 9.02 -23.84
CA VAL A 238 3.28 9.43 -22.83
C VAL A 238 3.30 10.92 -22.55
N ARG A 239 4.49 11.55 -22.50
CA ARG A 239 4.63 12.96 -22.14
C ARG A 239 3.76 13.90 -23.01
N PRO A 240 3.84 13.89 -24.36
CA PRO A 240 3.03 14.79 -25.17
C PRO A 240 1.52 14.55 -25.01
N LEU A 241 1.09 13.31 -24.79
CA LEU A 241 -0.32 12.99 -24.52
C LEU A 241 -0.76 13.56 -23.17
N ALA A 242 0.04 13.36 -22.11
CA ALA A 242 -0.24 13.91 -20.78
C ALA A 242 -0.28 15.45 -20.81
N GLU A 243 0.66 16.09 -21.48
CA GLU A 243 0.70 17.55 -21.68
C GLU A 243 -0.51 18.06 -22.48
N SER A 244 -0.98 17.30 -23.48
CA SER A 244 -2.14 17.66 -24.28
C SER A 244 -3.47 17.56 -23.53
N TYR A 245 -3.69 16.49 -22.78
CA TYR A 245 -4.97 16.21 -22.12
C TYR A 245 -5.07 16.79 -20.72
N PHE A 246 -4.05 16.61 -19.90
CA PHE A 246 -4.06 17.06 -18.51
C PHE A 246 -3.39 18.43 -18.32
N GLY A 247 -2.43 18.81 -19.17
CA GLY A 247 -1.71 20.08 -19.07
C GLY A 247 -2.60 21.33 -19.06
N PRO A 248 -3.67 21.42 -19.87
CA PRO A 248 -4.56 22.57 -19.89
C PRO A 248 -5.45 22.70 -18.63
N ILE A 249 -5.58 21.64 -17.82
CA ILE A 249 -6.41 21.68 -16.61
C ILE A 249 -5.70 22.53 -15.54
N PRO A 250 -6.37 23.57 -14.99
CA PRO A 250 -5.72 24.43 -14.02
C PRO A 250 -5.49 23.72 -12.68
N SER A 251 -4.40 24.04 -12.01
CA SER A 251 -4.19 23.67 -10.62
C SER A 251 -5.16 24.40 -9.71
N GLN A 252 -5.44 23.81 -8.53
CA GLN A 252 -6.32 24.38 -7.52
C GLN A 252 -5.58 24.65 -6.21
N SER A 253 -6.08 25.56 -5.40
CA SER A 253 -5.65 25.74 -4.01
C SER A 253 -6.22 24.58 -3.19
N LEU A 254 -5.36 23.65 -2.83
CA LEU A 254 -5.75 22.48 -2.04
C LEU A 254 -5.74 22.80 -0.55
N PRO A 255 -6.73 22.34 0.23
CA PRO A 255 -6.66 22.45 1.67
C PRO A 255 -5.55 21.54 2.23
N ALA A 256 -4.98 21.91 3.35
CA ALA A 256 -4.08 21.02 4.08
C ALA A 256 -4.85 19.78 4.56
N ARG A 257 -4.26 18.60 4.41
CA ARG A 257 -4.77 17.37 5.00
C ARG A 257 -4.39 17.34 6.48
N VAL A 258 -5.29 17.79 7.33
CA VAL A 258 -5.08 17.79 8.78
C VAL A 258 -5.63 16.49 9.34
N ARG A 259 -4.76 15.68 9.92
CA ARG A 259 -5.13 14.45 10.65
C ARG A 259 -5.00 14.68 12.14
N VAL A 260 -5.94 14.15 12.89
CA VAL A 260 -5.83 14.10 14.34
C VAL A 260 -4.95 12.93 14.75
N GLU A 261 -4.07 13.16 15.70
CA GLU A 261 -3.22 12.09 16.22
C GLU A 261 -4.04 11.11 17.05
N GLU A 262 -3.74 9.82 16.88
CA GLU A 262 -4.35 8.77 17.69
C GLU A 262 -3.77 8.79 19.11
N PRO A 263 -4.62 8.91 20.16
CA PRO A 263 -4.12 8.93 21.53
C PRO A 263 -3.59 7.54 21.94
N PRO A 264 -2.67 7.49 22.94
CA PRO A 264 -2.13 6.23 23.41
C PRO A 264 -3.21 5.36 24.09
N HIS A 265 -3.15 4.05 23.87
CA HIS A 265 -4.02 3.08 24.51
C HIS A 265 -3.47 2.71 25.90
N TYR A 266 -4.37 2.63 26.89
CA TYR A 266 -4.04 2.24 28.26
C TYR A 266 -4.62 0.88 28.66
N ALA A 267 -5.56 0.33 27.86
CA ALA A 267 -6.20 -0.96 28.07
C ALA A 267 -6.51 -1.65 26.75
N ALA A 268 -6.42 -2.98 26.72
CA ALA A 268 -6.88 -3.78 25.61
C ALA A 268 -8.40 -3.70 25.48
N ALA A 269 -8.91 -3.70 24.25
CA ALA A 269 -10.32 -3.78 23.96
C ALA A 269 -10.71 -5.22 23.55
N ARG A 270 -11.93 -5.64 23.90
CA ARG A 270 -12.48 -6.94 23.48
C ARG A 270 -13.92 -6.77 23.04
N LEU A 271 -14.23 -7.25 21.85
CA LEU A 271 -15.57 -7.33 21.30
C LEU A 271 -15.95 -8.79 21.07
N GLU A 272 -17.15 -9.15 21.49
CA GLU A 272 -17.73 -10.46 21.21
C GLU A 272 -19.07 -10.28 20.53
N MET A 273 -19.26 -10.93 19.38
CA MET A 273 -20.48 -10.92 18.62
C MET A 273 -20.97 -12.35 18.40
N LYS A 274 -22.25 -12.59 18.66
CA LYS A 274 -22.94 -13.84 18.31
C LYS A 274 -23.83 -13.61 17.10
N SER A 275 -23.87 -14.58 16.20
CA SER A 275 -24.73 -14.47 15.01
C SER A 275 -25.15 -15.84 14.52
N ALA A 276 -26.47 -15.99 14.29
CA ALA A 276 -27.03 -17.16 13.63
C ALA A 276 -26.65 -17.23 12.13
N ARG A 277 -26.22 -16.13 11.54
CA ARG A 277 -25.75 -16.07 10.15
C ARG A 277 -24.25 -16.39 10.01
N ALA A 278 -23.51 -16.50 11.10
CA ALA A 278 -22.10 -16.85 11.04
C ALA A 278 -21.95 -18.34 10.62
N ALA A 279 -21.17 -18.60 9.58
CA ALA A 279 -20.90 -19.96 9.12
C ALA A 279 -19.96 -20.72 10.07
N GLN A 280 -19.06 -20.00 10.75
CA GLN A 280 -18.06 -20.57 11.68
C GLN A 280 -17.55 -19.49 12.63
N PRO A 281 -17.04 -19.87 13.82
CA PRO A 281 -16.42 -18.93 14.74
C PRO A 281 -15.16 -18.32 14.12
N ARG A 282 -14.83 -17.08 14.51
CA ARG A 282 -13.59 -16.40 14.13
C ARG A 282 -13.00 -15.64 15.29
N TRP A 283 -11.69 -15.58 15.30
CA TRP A 283 -10.91 -14.77 16.22
C TRP A 283 -9.99 -13.84 15.43
N ASN A 284 -9.98 -12.56 15.81
CA ASN A 284 -9.10 -11.55 15.21
C ASN A 284 -8.52 -10.70 16.34
N ARG A 285 -7.26 -10.31 16.22
CA ARG A 285 -6.63 -9.30 17.08
C ARG A 285 -5.85 -8.32 16.22
N SER A 286 -6.07 -7.05 16.48
CA SER A 286 -5.43 -5.94 15.76
C SER A 286 -4.64 -5.09 16.73
N TYR A 287 -3.42 -4.70 16.34
CA TYR A 287 -2.54 -3.80 17.08
C TYR A 287 -2.30 -2.55 16.24
N LEU A 288 -2.28 -1.38 16.87
CA LEU A 288 -1.74 -0.18 16.21
C LEU A 288 -0.24 -0.36 15.99
N ALA A 289 0.22 -0.04 14.81
CA ALA A 289 1.60 -0.22 14.39
C ALA A 289 2.10 1.00 13.60
N PRO A 290 3.41 1.29 13.60
CA PRO A 290 3.97 2.30 12.74
C PRO A 290 3.64 2.04 11.27
N SER A 291 3.66 3.09 10.46
CA SER A 291 3.59 3.01 9.00
C SER A 291 4.88 3.54 8.37
N TYR A 292 4.92 3.64 7.05
CA TYR A 292 6.01 4.34 6.36
C TYR A 292 6.06 5.85 6.66
N ARG A 293 4.96 6.43 7.21
CA ARG A 293 4.78 7.87 7.37
C ARG A 293 4.52 8.31 8.81
N ALA A 294 4.13 7.39 9.70
CA ALA A 294 3.75 7.69 11.07
C ALA A 294 4.33 6.72 12.08
N GLY A 295 4.56 7.17 13.30
CA GLY A 295 5.19 6.41 14.37
C GLY A 295 6.68 6.17 14.12
N GLU A 296 7.21 5.09 14.68
CA GLU A 296 8.61 4.67 14.48
C GLU A 296 8.79 4.05 13.08
N THR A 297 8.84 4.90 12.05
CA THR A 297 8.82 4.50 10.63
C THR A 297 9.93 3.51 10.25
N ALA A 298 11.06 3.50 10.96
CA ALA A 298 12.12 2.52 10.77
C ALA A 298 11.68 1.07 11.02
N GLN A 299 10.62 0.87 11.81
CA GLN A 299 10.06 -0.46 12.10
C GLN A 299 9.15 -0.98 10.97
N ALA A 300 8.79 -0.17 9.98
CA ALA A 300 7.87 -0.59 8.93
C ALA A 300 8.37 -1.80 8.13
N TYR A 301 9.67 -1.88 7.80
CA TYR A 301 10.23 -3.02 7.10
C TYR A 301 10.37 -4.26 8.01
N PRO A 302 10.91 -4.16 9.24
CA PRO A 302 10.91 -5.27 10.19
C PRO A 302 9.52 -5.85 10.45
N LEU A 303 8.49 -5.01 10.60
CA LEU A 303 7.10 -5.46 10.84
C LEU A 303 6.50 -6.21 9.63
N GLN A 304 6.86 -5.86 8.41
CA GLN A 304 6.46 -6.63 7.22
C GLN A 304 7.06 -8.04 7.25
N VAL A 305 8.36 -8.13 7.55
CA VAL A 305 9.05 -9.43 7.67
C VAL A 305 8.48 -10.22 8.85
N LEU A 306 8.16 -9.56 9.96
CA LEU A 306 7.50 -10.18 11.11
C LEU A 306 6.14 -10.77 10.75
N ALA A 307 5.29 -10.04 10.03
CA ALA A 307 4.00 -10.53 9.58
C ALA A 307 4.13 -11.76 8.68
N GLU A 308 5.13 -11.78 7.80
CA GLU A 308 5.44 -12.94 6.95
C GLU A 308 5.88 -14.17 7.78
N ILE A 309 6.71 -13.98 8.80
CA ILE A 309 7.15 -15.06 9.70
C ILE A 309 6.00 -15.59 10.55
N VAL A 310 5.21 -14.67 11.14
CA VAL A 310 4.11 -15.02 12.04
C VAL A 310 2.97 -15.69 11.31
N GLY A 311 2.57 -15.16 10.15
CA GLY A 311 1.34 -15.59 9.49
C GLY A 311 1.33 -15.56 7.95
N GLY A 312 2.49 -15.43 7.28
CA GLY A 312 2.62 -15.35 5.82
C GLY A 312 2.50 -16.71 5.11
N GLY A 313 1.46 -17.49 5.37
CA GLY A 313 1.17 -18.74 4.67
C GLY A 313 1.57 -20.02 5.43
N ALA A 314 1.58 -21.16 4.74
CA ALA A 314 1.73 -22.49 5.34
C ALA A 314 3.07 -22.71 6.08
N GLY A 315 4.10 -21.96 5.75
CA GLY A 315 5.40 -22.00 6.41
C GLY A 315 5.53 -21.15 7.67
N SER A 316 4.52 -20.36 8.01
CA SER A 316 4.53 -19.42 9.13
C SER A 316 4.34 -20.10 10.50
N ARG A 317 4.72 -19.40 11.57
CA ARG A 317 4.63 -19.93 12.93
C ARG A 317 3.21 -20.29 13.33
N LEU A 318 2.25 -19.37 13.16
CA LEU A 318 0.86 -19.62 13.55
C LEU A 318 0.26 -20.77 12.75
N TYR A 319 0.50 -20.85 11.46
CA TYR A 319 -0.05 -21.93 10.66
C TYR A 319 0.54 -23.29 11.06
N LYS A 320 1.85 -23.39 11.22
CA LYS A 320 2.51 -24.61 11.70
C LYS A 320 1.98 -25.05 13.04
N THR A 321 2.04 -24.16 14.04
CA THR A 321 1.69 -24.52 15.42
C THR A 321 0.21 -24.84 15.56
N LEU A 322 -0.69 -24.01 15.00
CA LEU A 322 -2.12 -24.11 15.25
C LEU A 322 -2.85 -25.04 14.28
N VAL A 323 -2.41 -25.08 13.01
CA VAL A 323 -3.10 -25.87 11.99
C VAL A 323 -2.47 -27.26 11.86
N LEU A 324 -1.13 -27.33 11.70
CA LEU A 324 -0.45 -28.59 11.43
C LEU A 324 -0.14 -29.39 12.68
N ASP A 325 0.54 -28.79 13.67
CA ASP A 325 1.08 -29.55 14.82
C ASP A 325 0.02 -29.84 15.87
N ARG A 326 -0.78 -28.83 16.26
CA ARG A 326 -1.77 -28.94 17.32
C ARG A 326 -3.19 -29.20 16.83
N GLY A 327 -3.50 -28.96 15.56
CA GLY A 327 -4.82 -29.19 14.99
C GLY A 327 -5.94 -28.37 15.65
N LEU A 328 -5.63 -27.17 16.16
CA LEU A 328 -6.57 -26.28 16.85
C LEU A 328 -7.33 -25.36 15.91
N ALA A 329 -6.76 -25.06 14.74
CA ALA A 329 -7.34 -24.12 13.78
C ALA A 329 -7.52 -24.74 12.41
N LEU A 330 -8.50 -24.26 11.65
CA LEU A 330 -8.63 -24.47 10.19
C LEU A 330 -7.72 -23.53 9.41
N SER A 331 -7.54 -22.31 9.92
CA SER A 331 -6.66 -21.30 9.34
C SER A 331 -6.13 -20.40 10.44
N ALA A 332 -4.92 -19.90 10.26
CA ALA A 332 -4.32 -18.89 11.12
C ALA A 332 -3.32 -18.08 10.27
N GLY A 333 -3.23 -16.77 10.53
CA GLY A 333 -2.36 -15.89 9.79
C GLY A 333 -2.15 -14.53 10.45
N ALA A 334 -1.24 -13.75 9.84
CA ALA A 334 -0.97 -12.37 10.19
C ALA A 334 -0.92 -11.51 8.93
N HIS A 335 -1.22 -10.24 9.08
CA HIS A 335 -1.08 -9.26 8.01
C HIS A 335 -0.63 -7.91 8.56
N TYR A 336 0.15 -7.19 7.75
CA TYR A 336 0.56 -5.84 8.05
C TYR A 336 0.83 -5.09 6.75
N SER A 337 0.24 -3.92 6.60
CA SER A 337 0.49 -3.02 5.47
C SER A 337 0.86 -1.64 5.98
N PRO A 338 2.12 -1.20 5.80
CA PRO A 338 2.57 0.12 6.23
C PRO A 338 2.23 1.25 5.26
N SER A 339 1.57 0.94 4.15
CA SER A 339 1.24 1.91 3.09
C SER A 339 0.04 2.77 3.46
N THR A 340 0.17 3.52 4.57
CA THR A 340 -0.82 4.46 5.10
C THR A 340 -0.13 5.77 5.49
N ILE A 341 -0.87 6.89 5.50
CA ILE A 341 -0.34 8.20 5.94
C ILE A 341 -0.13 8.22 7.45
N ASP A 342 -1.07 7.62 8.20
CA ASP A 342 -1.03 7.56 9.65
C ASP A 342 -0.72 6.14 10.13
N LEU A 343 -0.94 5.84 11.43
CA LEU A 343 -0.64 4.53 11.99
C LEU A 343 -1.33 3.41 11.21
N ALA A 344 -0.58 2.35 10.98
CA ALA A 344 -1.05 1.12 10.35
C ALA A 344 -1.60 0.13 11.38
N VAL A 345 -2.09 -1.00 10.90
CA VAL A 345 -2.59 -2.10 11.72
C VAL A 345 -1.79 -3.37 11.47
N PHE A 346 -1.25 -3.95 12.54
CA PHE A 346 -0.73 -5.31 12.54
C PHE A 346 -1.84 -6.24 13.01
N GLY A 347 -2.36 -7.09 12.13
CA GLY A 347 -3.52 -7.93 12.38
C GLY A 347 -3.18 -9.41 12.43
N LEU A 348 -3.80 -10.11 13.37
CA LEU A 348 -3.80 -11.57 13.49
C LEU A 348 -5.22 -12.09 13.29
N HIS A 349 -5.34 -13.24 12.67
CA HIS A 349 -6.63 -13.91 12.49
C HIS A 349 -6.49 -15.42 12.63
N ALA A 350 -7.55 -16.06 13.13
CA ALA A 350 -7.63 -17.51 13.17
C ALA A 350 -9.09 -17.99 13.17
N THR A 351 -9.31 -19.17 12.59
CA THR A 351 -10.58 -19.88 12.58
C THR A 351 -10.42 -21.17 13.35
N PRO A 352 -11.11 -21.37 14.50
CA PRO A 352 -10.98 -22.59 15.26
C PRO A 352 -11.51 -23.80 14.49
N LYS A 353 -10.91 -24.96 14.71
CA LYS A 353 -11.42 -26.22 14.21
C LYS A 353 -12.72 -26.58 14.93
N PRO A 354 -13.69 -27.27 14.29
CA PRO A 354 -14.89 -27.75 14.96
C PRO A 354 -14.56 -28.51 16.26
N GLY A 355 -15.21 -28.13 17.36
CA GLY A 355 -14.98 -28.69 18.70
C GLY A 355 -13.86 -28.02 19.52
N VAL A 356 -13.11 -27.09 18.92
CA VAL A 356 -12.11 -26.29 19.63
C VAL A 356 -12.75 -24.97 20.06
N SER A 357 -12.59 -24.62 21.35
CA SER A 357 -13.08 -23.34 21.86
C SER A 357 -12.20 -22.18 21.37
N VAL A 358 -12.82 -21.00 21.21
CA VAL A 358 -12.05 -19.78 20.87
C VAL A 358 -11.04 -19.46 21.97
N ALA A 359 -11.37 -19.74 23.23
CA ALA A 359 -10.46 -19.51 24.36
C ALA A 359 -9.20 -20.39 24.29
N ASP A 360 -9.33 -21.68 23.95
CA ASP A 360 -8.18 -22.57 23.79
C ASP A 360 -7.31 -22.15 22.58
N LEU A 361 -7.95 -21.72 21.51
CA LEU A 361 -7.25 -21.19 20.34
C LEU A 361 -6.49 -19.90 20.69
N GLU A 362 -7.13 -18.97 21.39
CA GLU A 362 -6.52 -17.71 21.83
C GLU A 362 -5.33 -17.95 22.76
N MET A 363 -5.46 -18.83 23.77
CA MET A 363 -4.34 -19.22 24.63
C MET A 363 -3.15 -19.78 23.83
N ALA A 364 -3.43 -20.55 22.77
CA ALA A 364 -2.39 -21.11 21.94
C ALA A 364 -1.69 -20.03 21.09
N ILE A 365 -2.44 -19.05 20.59
CA ILE A 365 -1.90 -17.87 19.88
C ILE A 365 -1.02 -17.05 20.82
N ASP A 366 -1.54 -16.71 22.00
CA ASP A 366 -0.80 -15.93 22.99
C ASP A 366 0.49 -16.63 23.42
N GLY A 367 0.44 -17.96 23.60
CA GLY A 367 1.64 -18.76 23.88
C GLY A 367 2.68 -18.67 22.77
N GLU A 368 2.27 -18.60 21.49
CA GLU A 368 3.19 -18.46 20.37
C GLU A 368 3.77 -17.04 20.28
N LEU A 369 2.95 -16.01 20.50
CA LEU A 369 3.42 -14.63 20.54
C LEU A 369 4.38 -14.39 21.71
N HIS A 370 4.10 -14.94 22.88
CA HIS A 370 5.01 -14.86 24.03
C HIS A 370 6.34 -15.56 23.76
N ARG A 371 6.33 -16.72 23.06
CA ARG A 371 7.58 -17.39 22.64
C ARG A 371 8.35 -16.52 21.66
N LEU A 372 7.68 -15.93 20.67
CA LEU A 372 8.31 -15.02 19.70
C LEU A 372 9.00 -13.84 20.39
N VAL A 373 8.32 -13.18 21.32
CA VAL A 373 8.85 -12.00 22.04
C VAL A 373 10.00 -12.38 22.98
N ARG A 374 9.94 -13.56 23.62
CA ARG A 374 10.94 -14.04 24.56
C ARG A 374 12.20 -14.59 23.87
N ASP A 375 12.01 -15.48 22.89
CA ASP A 375 13.06 -16.29 22.29
C ASP A 375 13.59 -15.68 20.97
N GLY A 376 12.86 -14.71 20.41
CA GLY A 376 13.19 -14.06 19.13
C GLY A 376 12.86 -14.91 17.90
N VAL A 377 13.43 -14.51 16.77
CA VAL A 377 13.24 -15.14 15.48
C VAL A 377 14.46 -16.00 15.11
N ASP A 378 14.20 -17.22 14.66
CA ASP A 378 15.23 -18.11 14.14
C ASP A 378 15.87 -17.53 12.85
N PRO A 379 17.20 -17.54 12.70
CA PRO A 379 17.89 -17.00 11.52
C PRO A 379 17.41 -17.60 10.19
N ASP A 380 17.04 -18.87 10.18
CA ASP A 380 16.53 -19.53 8.98
C ASP A 380 15.11 -19.11 8.64
N GLU A 381 14.25 -18.85 9.65
CA GLU A 381 12.92 -18.26 9.41
C GLU A 381 13.04 -16.86 8.79
N LEU A 382 13.92 -16.03 9.35
CA LEU A 382 14.20 -14.70 8.81
C LEU A 382 14.68 -14.77 7.35
N ARG A 383 15.66 -15.62 7.06
CA ARG A 383 16.18 -15.81 5.71
C ARG A 383 15.06 -16.22 4.73
N ARG A 384 14.30 -17.26 5.06
CA ARG A 384 13.20 -17.76 4.20
C ARG A 384 12.10 -16.73 4.00
N ALA A 385 11.75 -15.94 5.03
CA ALA A 385 10.75 -14.88 4.90
C ALA A 385 11.20 -13.80 3.90
N LYS A 386 12.44 -13.31 4.05
CA LYS A 386 13.01 -12.33 3.12
C LYS A 386 13.04 -12.85 1.67
N GLU A 387 13.52 -14.09 1.46
CA GLU A 387 13.58 -14.71 0.14
C GLU A 387 12.18 -14.78 -0.51
N ARG A 388 11.15 -15.20 0.24
CA ARG A 388 9.77 -15.25 -0.27
C ARG A 388 9.25 -13.86 -0.63
N MET A 389 9.47 -12.88 0.23
CA MET A 389 9.03 -11.49 -0.01
C MET A 389 9.71 -10.88 -1.24
N GLN A 390 11.02 -11.09 -1.37
CA GLN A 390 11.79 -10.61 -2.53
C GLN A 390 11.35 -11.33 -3.82
N ALA A 391 11.11 -12.64 -3.78
CA ALA A 391 10.59 -13.38 -4.92
C ALA A 391 9.18 -12.87 -5.33
N ALA A 392 8.28 -12.63 -4.36
CA ALA A 392 6.96 -12.08 -4.62
C ALA A 392 7.02 -10.70 -5.30
N SER A 393 8.01 -9.87 -4.94
CA SER A 393 8.21 -8.56 -5.58
C SER A 393 8.61 -8.66 -7.05
N VAL A 394 9.31 -9.73 -7.44
CA VAL A 394 9.64 -9.99 -8.85
C VAL A 394 8.38 -10.30 -9.65
N TYR A 395 7.50 -11.16 -9.13
CA TYR A 395 6.22 -11.49 -9.80
C TYR A 395 5.28 -10.28 -9.89
N ALA A 396 5.26 -9.41 -8.86
CA ALA A 396 4.44 -8.22 -8.88
C ALA A 396 4.79 -7.26 -10.03
N ARG A 397 6.07 -7.20 -10.45
CA ARG A 397 6.52 -6.41 -11.62
C ARG A 397 6.01 -6.95 -12.94
N ASP A 398 5.78 -8.25 -13.02
CA ASP A 398 5.46 -8.91 -14.27
C ASP A 398 3.98 -8.73 -14.67
N SER A 399 3.13 -8.28 -13.76
CA SER A 399 1.73 -7.99 -14.06
C SER A 399 1.55 -6.57 -14.62
N LEU A 400 0.56 -6.36 -15.51
CA LEU A 400 0.26 -5.02 -16.04
C LEU A 400 -0.27 -4.07 -14.98
N SER A 401 -0.99 -4.57 -13.98
CA SER A 401 -1.60 -3.77 -12.93
C SER A 401 -0.75 -3.67 -11.65
N GLY A 402 0.22 -4.57 -11.43
CA GLY A 402 1.08 -4.57 -10.24
C GLY A 402 1.88 -3.28 -10.06
N PRO A 403 2.73 -2.90 -11.03
CA PRO A 403 3.53 -1.70 -10.92
C PRO A 403 2.71 -0.42 -10.68
N PRO A 404 1.65 -0.11 -11.47
CA PRO A 404 0.89 1.13 -11.24
C PRO A 404 0.13 1.13 -9.91
N ASN A 405 -0.29 -0.03 -9.38
CA ASN A 405 -0.88 -0.13 -8.05
C ASN A 405 0.14 0.15 -6.95
N ILE A 406 1.31 -0.48 -7.00
CA ILE A 406 2.36 -0.33 -5.98
C ILE A 406 2.88 1.11 -5.95
N ILE A 407 3.25 1.64 -7.11
CA ILE A 407 3.82 2.98 -7.24
C ILE A 407 2.78 4.04 -6.88
N GLY A 408 1.58 3.94 -7.44
CA GLY A 408 0.51 4.91 -7.20
C GLY A 408 0.11 4.99 -5.73
N ALA A 409 -0.09 3.84 -5.06
CA ALA A 409 -0.40 3.78 -3.63
C ALA A 409 0.71 4.43 -2.78
N ALA A 410 1.97 4.12 -3.08
CA ALA A 410 3.11 4.68 -2.36
C ALA A 410 3.22 6.20 -2.54
N LEU A 411 3.11 6.70 -3.76
CA LEU A 411 3.16 8.13 -4.06
C LEU A 411 1.95 8.88 -3.48
N ALA A 412 0.77 8.26 -3.46
CA ALA A 412 -0.44 8.86 -2.90
C ALA A 412 -0.35 9.12 -1.39
N ILE A 413 0.41 8.31 -0.66
CA ILE A 413 0.70 8.52 0.77
C ILE A 413 1.96 9.36 1.02
N GLY A 414 2.60 9.86 -0.04
CA GLY A 414 3.76 10.73 0.04
C GLY A 414 5.12 10.02 0.15
N GLN A 415 5.19 8.73 -0.19
CA GLN A 415 6.49 8.08 -0.44
C GLN A 415 7.08 8.60 -1.76
N ARG A 416 8.40 8.43 -1.92
CA ARG A 416 9.10 8.76 -3.16
C ARG A 416 9.30 7.50 -3.98
N LEU A 417 9.47 7.68 -5.30
CA LEU A 417 9.69 6.57 -6.23
C LEU A 417 10.95 5.75 -5.88
N ASP A 418 12.03 6.42 -5.49
CA ASP A 418 13.27 5.74 -5.06
C ASP A 418 13.09 4.89 -3.78
N GLU A 419 12.19 5.26 -2.89
CA GLU A 419 11.84 4.47 -1.71
C GLU A 419 11.09 3.18 -2.10
N VAL A 420 10.21 3.26 -3.10
CA VAL A 420 9.50 2.10 -3.66
C VAL A 420 10.47 1.16 -4.36
N GLU A 421 11.36 1.70 -5.18
CA GLU A 421 12.40 0.93 -5.90
C GLU A 421 13.36 0.22 -4.94
N ALA A 422 13.71 0.85 -3.81
CA ALA A 422 14.61 0.30 -2.81
C ALA A 422 13.96 -0.77 -1.90
N TRP A 423 12.64 -1.00 -1.98
CA TRP A 423 11.93 -1.89 -1.06
C TRP A 423 12.54 -3.29 -0.92
N PRO A 424 12.91 -4.01 -2.01
CA PRO A 424 13.48 -5.35 -1.89
C PRO A 424 14.85 -5.36 -1.18
N ASP A 425 15.64 -4.32 -1.35
CA ASP A 425 16.95 -4.19 -0.67
C ASP A 425 16.74 -3.90 0.80
N ARG A 426 15.78 -3.02 1.14
CA ARG A 426 15.41 -2.72 2.53
C ARG A 426 14.89 -3.95 3.27
N ILE A 427 14.08 -4.79 2.62
CA ILE A 427 13.68 -6.09 3.18
C ILE A 427 14.91 -7.00 3.35
N GLY A 428 15.80 -7.02 2.38
CA GLY A 428 17.01 -7.86 2.40
C GLY A 428 17.95 -7.59 3.57
N VAL A 429 18.05 -6.34 4.03
CA VAL A 429 18.96 -5.94 5.12
C VAL A 429 18.34 -6.00 6.52
N VAL A 430 17.04 -6.28 6.65
CA VAL A 430 16.39 -6.42 7.98
C VAL A 430 17.10 -7.46 8.82
N THR A 431 17.45 -7.11 10.05
CA THR A 431 18.15 -7.96 11.02
C THR A 431 17.18 -8.60 12.02
N ALA A 432 17.61 -9.69 12.68
CA ALA A 432 16.85 -10.32 13.75
C ALA A 432 16.62 -9.35 14.92
N THR A 433 17.62 -8.55 15.27
CA THR A 433 17.51 -7.56 16.34
C THR A 433 16.44 -6.50 16.06
N GLU A 434 16.38 -5.95 14.83
CA GLU A 434 15.34 -5.00 14.44
C GLU A 434 13.95 -5.62 14.50
N LEU A 435 13.83 -6.89 14.08
CA LEU A 435 12.59 -7.63 14.09
C LEU A 435 12.11 -7.92 15.51
N ASP A 436 13.02 -8.35 16.41
CA ASP A 436 12.71 -8.57 17.82
C ASP A 436 12.29 -7.28 18.53
N ASN A 437 12.95 -6.15 18.22
CA ASN A 437 12.56 -4.84 18.73
C ASN A 437 11.17 -4.41 18.24
N ALA A 438 10.90 -4.60 16.96
CA ALA A 438 9.60 -4.32 16.36
C ALA A 438 8.48 -5.19 16.97
N ALA A 439 8.74 -6.49 17.19
CA ALA A 439 7.81 -7.38 17.87
C ALA A 439 7.48 -6.91 19.29
N ARG A 440 8.50 -6.55 20.09
CA ARG A 440 8.32 -6.05 21.46
C ARG A 440 7.57 -4.71 21.52
N SER A 441 7.73 -3.86 20.50
CA SER A 441 7.08 -2.54 20.50
C SER A 441 5.62 -2.61 20.07
N VAL A 442 5.24 -3.55 19.18
CA VAL A 442 3.89 -3.62 18.60
C VAL A 442 3.02 -4.66 19.29
N LEU A 443 3.55 -5.86 19.60
CA LEU A 443 2.76 -6.95 20.20
C LEU A 443 2.53 -6.74 21.70
N ILE A 444 2.03 -5.56 22.06
CA ILE A 444 1.70 -5.18 23.45
C ILE A 444 0.19 -5.26 23.60
N GLU A 445 -0.29 -6.12 24.48
CA GLU A 445 -1.71 -6.43 24.65
C GLU A 445 -2.57 -5.17 24.86
N ARG A 446 -2.15 -4.23 25.70
CA ARG A 446 -2.89 -2.98 25.94
C ARG A 446 -3.13 -2.13 24.68
N ASN A 447 -2.31 -2.28 23.64
CA ASN A 447 -2.42 -1.57 22.37
C ASN A 447 -3.25 -2.35 21.34
N SER A 448 -4.02 -3.33 21.78
CA SER A 448 -4.78 -4.21 20.90
C SER A 448 -6.28 -4.11 21.08
N ALA A 449 -6.99 -4.48 20.01
CA ALA A 449 -8.39 -4.79 20.06
C ALA A 449 -8.60 -6.23 19.54
N THR A 450 -9.32 -7.06 20.34
CA THR A 450 -9.65 -8.45 19.99
C THR A 450 -11.12 -8.54 19.63
N GLY A 451 -11.44 -9.13 18.48
CA GLY A 451 -12.80 -9.41 18.02
C GLY A 451 -13.05 -10.91 17.94
N VAL A 452 -14.13 -11.36 18.53
CA VAL A 452 -14.56 -12.75 18.53
C VAL A 452 -15.95 -12.86 17.94
N LEU A 453 -16.08 -13.62 16.84
CA LEU A 453 -17.37 -14.01 16.27
C LEU A 453 -17.70 -15.44 16.73
N LEU A 454 -18.86 -15.59 17.32
CA LEU A 454 -19.38 -16.89 17.77
C LEU A 454 -20.64 -17.27 17.00
N LEU A 455 -20.89 -18.57 16.94
CA LEU A 455 -22.16 -19.09 16.45
C LEU A 455 -23.24 -18.86 17.51
N GLU A 456 -24.39 -18.38 17.07
CA GLU A 456 -25.59 -18.37 17.89
C GLU A 456 -26.32 -19.70 17.63
N PRO A 457 -26.70 -20.46 18.69
CA PRO A 457 -27.48 -21.65 18.50
C PRO A 457 -28.76 -21.32 17.73
N THR A 458 -29.03 -22.02 16.64
CA THR A 458 -30.35 -21.96 15.99
C THR A 458 -31.35 -22.58 16.97
N SER A 459 -32.23 -21.74 17.50
CA SER A 459 -33.34 -22.18 18.38
C SER A 459 -34.31 -23.12 17.66
#